data_3eddf8062a116e613458ec765f28463c
#
_entry.id   3eddf8062a116e613458ec765f28463c
#
_cell.length_a   1.000
_cell.length_b   1.000
_cell.length_c   1.000
_cell.angle_alpha   90.00
_cell.angle_beta   90.00
_cell.angle_gamma   90.00
#
_symmetry.space_group_name_H-M   'P 1'
#
loop_
_entity.id
_entity.type
_entity.pdbx_description
1 polymer ?
#
loop_
_entity_poly.entity_id
_entity_poly.type
_entity_poly.pdbx_seq_one_letter_code
_entity_poly.pdbx_strand_id
1 'polypeptide(L)'
;AEFKAAHHLGAVNSINIGRIAAQAVYYVWSWLRVTDTVEEGRRAGYQVDVCVPSGNFGNIYAGFLARSMGVPIRRLMLATNENNVLEEFFSTGIYRPRSAEDTLATSSPSMDISKASNLERFIWALLGPEVFVQRWAELEATGTLDLRDQLPRLREEFGLSLIHISEPTRP
;
A
#
# COMPACT_ATOMS: atom_id res chain seq x y z
N ALA A 1 29.05 -10.60 1.35
CA ALA A 1 28.48 -11.94 1.59
C ALA A 1 29.00 -12.56 2.88
N GLU A 2 30.33 -12.66 3.05
CA GLU A 2 30.98 -13.29 4.22
C GLU A 2 30.63 -12.60 5.56
N PHE A 3 30.67 -11.27 5.61
CA PHE A 3 30.32 -10.52 6.82
C PHE A 3 28.87 -10.77 7.27
N LYS A 4 27.93 -10.84 6.33
CA LYS A 4 26.53 -11.14 6.62
C LYS A 4 26.36 -12.56 7.20
N ALA A 5 27.09 -13.54 6.65
CA ALA A 5 27.03 -14.93 7.11
C ALA A 5 27.68 -15.08 8.51
N ALA A 6 28.84 -14.43 8.74
CA ALA A 6 29.55 -14.50 9.99
C ALA A 6 28.79 -13.85 11.17
N HIS A 7 27.99 -12.82 10.91
CA HIS A 7 27.28 -12.06 11.94
C HIS A 7 25.76 -12.30 11.96
N HIS A 8 25.25 -13.23 11.16
CA HIS A 8 23.80 -13.55 11.06
C HIS A 8 22.90 -12.30 10.88
N LEU A 9 23.38 -11.35 10.07
CA LEU A 9 22.66 -10.08 9.89
C LEU A 9 21.34 -10.30 9.18
N GLY A 10 20.27 -9.84 9.81
CA GLY A 10 18.93 -9.74 9.21
C GLY A 10 18.60 -8.31 8.83
N ALA A 11 17.66 -8.14 7.90
CA ALA A 11 17.10 -6.84 7.58
C ALA A 11 15.74 -6.68 8.26
N VAL A 12 15.56 -5.59 9.02
CA VAL A 12 14.27 -5.18 9.57
C VAL A 12 13.75 -4.02 8.72
N ASN A 13 13.14 -4.35 7.59
CA ASN A 13 12.63 -3.37 6.66
C ASN A 13 11.13 -3.60 6.34
N SER A 14 10.54 -2.73 5.52
CA SER A 14 9.13 -2.80 5.12
C SER A 14 8.77 -4.03 4.27
N ILE A 15 9.75 -4.77 3.76
CA ILE A 15 9.53 -6.00 2.98
C ILE A 15 9.17 -7.19 3.88
N ASN A 16 9.52 -7.13 5.16
CA ASN A 16 9.24 -8.22 6.10
C ASN A 16 7.73 -8.35 6.35
N ILE A 17 7.15 -9.50 6.00
CA ILE A 17 5.71 -9.77 6.17
C ILE A 17 5.27 -9.70 7.64
N GLY A 18 6.13 -10.03 8.59
CA GLY A 18 5.84 -9.90 10.01
C GLY A 18 5.57 -8.47 10.43
N ARG A 19 6.23 -7.48 9.81
CA ARG A 19 5.93 -6.05 10.04
C ARG A 19 4.57 -5.67 9.50
N ILE A 20 4.19 -6.17 8.34
CA ILE A 20 2.88 -5.91 7.75
C ILE A 20 1.77 -6.53 8.61
N ALA A 21 1.96 -7.78 9.04
CA ALA A 21 1.01 -8.45 9.93
C ALA A 21 0.82 -7.68 11.25
N ALA A 22 1.92 -7.21 11.85
CA ALA A 22 1.84 -6.36 13.05
C ALA A 22 1.13 -5.02 12.78
N GLN A 23 1.30 -4.43 11.59
CA GLN A 23 0.60 -3.20 11.21
C GLN A 23 -0.91 -3.40 11.01
N ALA A 24 -1.38 -4.59 10.66
CA ALA A 24 -2.81 -4.87 10.57
C ALA A 24 -3.53 -4.64 11.91
N VAL A 25 -2.83 -4.84 13.03
CA VAL A 25 -3.36 -4.57 14.39
C VAL A 25 -3.79 -3.11 14.55
N TYR A 26 -3.10 -2.16 13.92
CA TYR A 26 -3.46 -0.73 14.00
C TYR A 26 -4.86 -0.47 13.44
N TYR A 27 -5.23 -1.13 12.36
CA TYR A 27 -6.54 -0.99 11.72
C TYR A 27 -7.64 -1.59 12.58
N VAL A 28 -7.42 -2.78 13.13
CA VAL A 28 -8.34 -3.42 14.08
C VAL A 28 -8.53 -2.54 15.31
N TRP A 29 -7.43 -2.09 15.90
CA TRP A 29 -7.45 -1.26 17.09
C TRP A 29 -8.14 0.09 16.82
N SER A 30 -7.81 0.75 15.74
CA SER A 30 -8.42 2.04 15.37
C SER A 30 -9.93 1.90 15.17
N TRP A 31 -10.37 0.85 14.47
CA TRP A 31 -11.79 0.58 14.30
C TRP A 31 -12.49 0.34 15.66
N LEU A 32 -11.89 -0.45 16.54
CA LEU A 32 -12.41 -0.68 17.88
C LEU A 32 -12.55 0.65 18.65
N ARG A 33 -11.52 1.51 18.61
CA ARG A 33 -11.56 2.79 19.34
C ARG A 33 -12.59 3.77 18.77
N VAL A 34 -12.65 3.90 17.45
CA VAL A 34 -13.65 4.79 16.80
C VAL A 34 -15.09 4.33 17.10
N THR A 35 -15.29 3.02 17.28
CA THR A 35 -16.63 2.46 17.52
C THR A 35 -16.97 2.24 18.99
N ASP A 36 -16.12 2.65 19.93
CA ASP A 36 -16.38 2.47 21.37
C ASP A 36 -17.67 3.15 21.86
N THR A 37 -18.06 4.25 21.25
CA THR A 37 -19.28 5.00 21.58
C THR A 37 -20.50 4.56 20.76
N VAL A 38 -20.31 3.63 19.82
CA VAL A 38 -21.41 3.12 18.99
C VAL A 38 -22.14 2.02 19.76
N GLU A 39 -23.46 2.09 19.76
CA GLU A 39 -24.33 1.06 20.35
C GLU A 39 -23.96 -0.35 19.85
N GLU A 40 -23.86 -1.32 20.75
CA GLU A 40 -23.31 -2.66 20.47
C GLU A 40 -23.99 -3.35 19.29
N GLY A 41 -25.32 -3.28 19.20
CA GLY A 41 -26.09 -3.87 18.09
C GLY A 41 -25.82 -3.23 16.72
N ARG A 42 -25.24 -2.03 16.68
CA ARG A 42 -24.92 -1.30 15.43
C ARG A 42 -23.43 -1.30 15.10
N ARG A 43 -22.60 -1.68 16.05
CA ARG A 43 -21.14 -1.61 15.95
C ARG A 43 -20.58 -2.46 14.81
N ALA A 44 -21.05 -3.69 14.66
CA ALA A 44 -20.56 -4.62 13.63
C ALA A 44 -20.76 -4.11 12.19
N GLY A 45 -21.80 -3.30 11.94
CA GLY A 45 -22.07 -2.69 10.65
C GLY A 45 -21.45 -1.30 10.44
N TYR A 46 -20.75 -0.75 11.47
CA TYR A 46 -20.18 0.58 11.40
C TYR A 46 -18.91 0.59 10.54
N GLN A 47 -18.99 1.19 9.38
CA GLN A 47 -17.89 1.25 8.44
C GLN A 47 -17.05 2.52 8.62
N VAL A 48 -15.73 2.40 8.43
CA VAL A 48 -14.78 3.50 8.49
C VAL A 48 -14.05 3.67 7.17
N ASP A 49 -13.66 4.89 6.86
CA ASP A 49 -12.68 5.21 5.83
C ASP A 49 -11.34 5.49 6.50
N VAL A 50 -10.26 4.97 5.94
CA VAL A 50 -8.92 5.15 6.51
C VAL A 50 -8.00 5.78 5.48
N CYS A 51 -7.45 6.95 5.81
CA CYS A 51 -6.45 7.63 5.00
C CYS A 51 -5.05 7.19 5.44
N VAL A 52 -4.25 6.72 4.49
CA VAL A 52 -2.94 6.12 4.76
C VAL A 52 -1.87 6.77 3.89
N PRO A 53 -1.00 7.61 4.45
CA PRO A 53 0.23 8.02 3.77
C PRO A 53 1.11 6.79 3.50
N SER A 54 1.46 6.55 2.25
CA SER A 54 2.19 5.34 1.91
C SER A 54 3.12 5.52 0.71
N GLY A 55 4.42 5.34 0.92
CA GLY A 55 5.42 5.23 -0.14
C GLY A 55 5.61 3.78 -0.58
N ASN A 56 6.02 2.89 0.32
CA ASN A 56 6.31 1.47 0.07
C ASN A 56 5.08 0.57 -0.01
N PHE A 57 3.88 1.11 0.09
CA PHE A 57 2.62 0.38 0.10
C PHE A 57 2.43 -0.60 1.29
N GLY A 58 3.36 -0.66 2.24
CA GLY A 58 3.33 -1.62 3.35
C GLY A 58 2.17 -1.40 4.31
N ASN A 59 2.01 -0.17 4.79
CA ASN A 59 0.96 0.16 5.75
C ASN A 59 -0.44 0.00 5.14
N ILE A 60 -0.69 0.55 3.95
CA ILE A 60 -2.01 0.42 3.32
C ILE A 60 -2.33 -1.04 2.95
N TYR A 61 -1.31 -1.85 2.60
CA TYR A 61 -1.48 -3.29 2.41
C TYR A 61 -1.87 -4.01 3.70
N ALA A 62 -1.35 -3.58 4.86
CA ALA A 62 -1.82 -4.08 6.16
C ALA A 62 -3.30 -3.72 6.41
N GLY A 63 -3.74 -2.54 5.98
CA GLY A 63 -5.16 -2.16 5.98
C GLY A 63 -6.01 -3.03 5.06
N PHE A 64 -5.51 -3.35 3.89
CA PHE A 64 -6.15 -4.30 2.98
C PHE A 64 -6.29 -5.69 3.62
N LEU A 65 -5.25 -6.20 4.28
CA LEU A 65 -5.32 -7.46 5.01
C LEU A 65 -6.35 -7.41 6.16
N ALA A 66 -6.36 -6.35 6.95
CA ALA A 66 -7.33 -6.17 8.03
C ALA A 66 -8.77 -6.18 7.48
N ARG A 67 -9.03 -5.48 6.37
CA ARG A 67 -10.32 -5.52 5.68
C ARG A 67 -10.68 -6.91 5.19
N SER A 68 -9.72 -7.64 4.61
CA SER A 68 -9.91 -9.02 4.14
C SER A 68 -10.20 -10.00 5.29
N MET A 69 -9.73 -9.69 6.50
CA MET A 69 -10.05 -10.43 7.73
C MET A 69 -11.40 -10.04 8.34
N GLY A 70 -12.13 -9.09 7.74
CA GLY A 70 -13.48 -8.72 8.16
C GLY A 70 -13.58 -7.42 8.96
N VAL A 71 -12.50 -6.65 9.13
CA VAL A 71 -12.61 -5.30 9.73
C VAL A 71 -13.44 -4.43 8.80
N PRO A 72 -14.50 -3.74 9.29
CA PRO A 72 -15.42 -2.96 8.46
C PRO A 72 -14.79 -1.67 7.93
N ILE A 73 -13.81 -1.81 7.06
CA ILE A 73 -13.18 -0.71 6.33
C ILE A 73 -13.90 -0.57 4.98
N ARG A 74 -14.57 0.55 4.78
CA ARG A 74 -15.25 0.87 3.53
C ARG A 74 -14.25 1.25 2.44
N ARG A 75 -13.36 2.20 2.76
CA ARG A 75 -12.34 2.72 1.83
C ARG A 75 -10.98 2.82 2.48
N LEU A 76 -9.96 2.47 1.72
CA LEU A 76 -8.57 2.78 2.00
C LEU A 76 -8.15 3.92 1.07
N MET A 77 -7.86 5.08 1.64
CA MET A 77 -7.45 6.26 0.87
C MET A 77 -5.94 6.35 0.89
N LEU A 78 -5.33 6.17 -0.28
CA LEU A 78 -3.90 6.31 -0.45
C LEU A 78 -3.52 7.78 -0.55
N ALA A 79 -2.62 8.22 0.31
CA ALA A 79 -2.06 9.56 0.28
C ALA A 79 -0.59 9.49 -0.15
N THR A 80 -0.22 10.30 -1.15
CA THR A 80 1.14 10.37 -1.70
C THR A 80 1.66 11.80 -1.65
N ASN A 81 2.98 11.96 -1.64
CA ASN A 81 3.65 13.23 -1.92
C ASN A 81 3.96 13.35 -3.42
N GLU A 82 4.88 14.24 -3.79
CA GLU A 82 5.31 14.46 -5.17
C GLU A 82 5.88 13.19 -5.84
N ASN A 83 6.35 12.22 -5.06
CA ASN A 83 6.75 10.90 -5.54
C ASN A 83 5.51 10.01 -5.74
N ASN A 84 4.69 10.38 -6.70
CA ASN A 84 3.32 9.92 -6.89
C ASN A 84 3.16 8.66 -7.77
N VAL A 85 4.14 7.77 -7.80
CA VAL A 85 4.11 6.52 -8.61
C VAL A 85 2.87 5.67 -8.31
N LEU A 86 2.46 5.60 -7.05
CA LEU A 86 1.26 4.86 -6.66
C LEU A 86 -0.03 5.56 -7.11
N GLU A 87 -0.08 6.90 -7.01
CA GLU A 87 -1.21 7.68 -7.50
C GLU A 87 -1.39 7.50 -9.01
N GLU A 88 -0.29 7.58 -9.78
CA GLU A 88 -0.28 7.32 -11.22
C GLU A 88 -0.83 5.92 -11.51
N PHE A 89 -0.35 4.89 -10.80
CA PHE A 89 -0.82 3.53 -10.97
C PHE A 89 -2.33 3.38 -10.74
N PHE A 90 -2.84 3.84 -9.59
CA PHE A 90 -4.26 3.68 -9.27
C PHE A 90 -5.19 4.57 -10.11
N SER A 91 -4.67 5.64 -10.68
CA SER A 91 -5.42 6.51 -11.61
C SER A 91 -5.48 5.92 -13.01
N THR A 92 -4.36 5.41 -13.51
CA THR A 92 -4.18 5.01 -14.93
C THR A 92 -4.21 3.51 -15.17
N GLY A 93 -3.96 2.69 -14.14
CA GLY A 93 -3.74 1.25 -14.27
C GLY A 93 -2.33 0.89 -14.74
N ILE A 94 -1.42 1.87 -14.88
CA ILE A 94 -0.06 1.66 -15.38
C ILE A 94 0.93 1.95 -14.25
N TYR A 95 1.72 0.94 -13.87
CA TYR A 95 2.77 1.07 -12.87
C TYR A 95 4.14 1.19 -13.54
N ARG A 96 4.83 2.31 -13.30
CA ARG A 96 6.18 2.59 -13.78
C ARG A 96 7.05 3.01 -12.61
N PRO A 97 7.78 2.06 -11.97
CA PRO A 97 8.76 2.44 -10.96
C PRO A 97 9.81 3.36 -11.57
N ARG A 98 10.13 4.44 -10.84
CA ARG A 98 11.15 5.40 -11.26
C ARG A 98 12.52 4.99 -10.70
N SER A 99 13.59 5.50 -11.32
CA SER A 99 14.95 5.31 -10.80
C SER A 99 15.15 6.08 -9.48
N ALA A 100 16.22 5.78 -8.76
CA ALA A 100 16.58 6.55 -7.57
C ALA A 100 16.93 8.02 -7.91
N GLU A 101 17.43 8.26 -9.13
CA GLU A 101 17.81 9.60 -9.61
C GLU A 101 16.58 10.46 -9.92
N ASP A 102 15.45 9.82 -10.30
CA ASP A 102 14.19 10.48 -10.58
C ASP A 102 13.33 10.69 -9.33
N THR A 103 13.82 10.25 -8.17
CA THR A 103 13.11 10.41 -6.90
C THR A 103 13.34 11.81 -6.36
N LEU A 104 12.25 12.55 -6.14
CA LEU A 104 12.30 13.89 -5.58
C LEU A 104 12.58 13.84 -4.08
N ALA A 105 13.56 14.62 -3.61
CA ALA A 105 13.81 14.80 -2.19
C ALA A 105 12.77 15.76 -1.60
N THR A 106 11.98 15.27 -0.64
CA THR A 106 10.94 16.06 0.05
C THR A 106 11.27 16.25 1.52
N SER A 107 10.46 17.00 2.25
CA SER A 107 10.58 17.14 3.71
C SER A 107 10.22 15.84 4.46
N SER A 108 9.70 14.84 3.76
CA SER A 108 9.35 13.52 4.31
C SER A 108 10.17 12.39 3.67
N PRO A 109 11.49 12.28 3.93
CA PRO A 109 12.39 11.36 3.23
C PRO A 109 11.95 9.88 3.27
N SER A 110 11.20 9.47 4.29
CA SER A 110 10.67 8.10 4.40
C SER A 110 9.55 7.80 3.39
N MET A 111 8.98 8.85 2.79
CA MET A 111 7.96 8.77 1.76
C MET A 111 8.51 8.97 0.35
N ASP A 112 9.80 9.30 0.21
CA ASP A 112 10.48 9.50 -1.07
C ASP A 112 10.79 8.16 -1.72
N ILE A 113 9.74 7.53 -2.21
CA ILE A 113 9.76 6.17 -2.75
C ILE A 113 9.27 6.18 -4.19
N SER A 114 10.12 5.72 -5.09
CA SER A 114 9.83 5.58 -6.51
C SER A 114 9.55 4.13 -6.96
N LYS A 115 9.80 3.16 -6.06
CA LYS A 115 9.46 1.74 -6.26
C LYS A 115 8.81 1.18 -5.00
N ALA A 116 7.50 1.01 -5.03
CA ALA A 116 6.72 0.53 -3.88
C ALA A 116 6.92 -0.98 -3.67
N SER A 117 7.78 -1.36 -2.73
CA SER A 117 8.21 -2.75 -2.53
C SER A 117 7.11 -3.72 -2.08
N ASN A 118 6.00 -3.24 -1.52
CA ASN A 118 4.89 -4.09 -1.12
C ASN A 118 3.70 -4.08 -2.09
N LEU A 119 3.77 -3.29 -3.15
CA LEU A 119 2.74 -3.29 -4.20
C LEU A 119 2.65 -4.66 -4.87
N GLU A 120 3.78 -5.34 -5.03
CA GLU A 120 3.89 -6.71 -5.54
C GLU A 120 2.90 -7.67 -4.85
N ARG A 121 2.81 -7.63 -3.53
CA ARG A 121 1.90 -8.47 -2.75
C ARG A 121 0.44 -8.21 -3.03
N PHE A 122 0.11 -6.94 -3.22
CA PHE A 122 -1.23 -6.51 -3.57
C PHE A 122 -1.61 -6.95 -4.99
N ILE A 123 -0.70 -6.77 -5.94
CA ILE A 123 -0.90 -7.22 -7.34
C ILE A 123 -1.03 -8.75 -7.39
N TRP A 124 -0.24 -9.48 -6.60
CA TRP A 124 -0.38 -10.93 -6.48
C TRP A 124 -1.77 -11.33 -5.96
N ALA A 125 -2.28 -10.65 -4.93
CA ALA A 125 -3.61 -10.90 -4.40
C ALA A 125 -4.72 -10.55 -5.40
N LEU A 126 -4.50 -9.54 -6.24
CA LEU A 126 -5.44 -9.11 -7.28
C LEU A 126 -5.52 -10.10 -8.45
N LEU A 127 -4.37 -10.55 -8.95
CA LEU A 127 -4.26 -11.33 -10.19
C LEU A 127 -4.30 -12.85 -9.96
N GLY A 128 -3.92 -13.29 -8.76
CA GLY A 128 -3.61 -14.69 -8.51
C GLY A 128 -2.22 -15.11 -9.03
N PRO A 129 -1.72 -16.29 -8.62
CA PRO A 129 -0.31 -16.67 -8.81
C PRO A 129 0.09 -16.80 -10.30
N GLU A 130 -0.76 -17.36 -11.13
CA GLU A 130 -0.41 -17.68 -12.52
C GLU A 130 -0.28 -16.40 -13.38
N VAL A 131 -1.30 -15.52 -13.31
CA VAL A 131 -1.31 -14.28 -14.07
C VAL A 131 -0.26 -13.31 -13.53
N PHE A 132 -0.06 -13.29 -12.21
CA PHE A 132 0.93 -12.45 -11.56
C PHE A 132 2.34 -12.72 -12.12
N VAL A 133 2.77 -13.97 -12.21
CA VAL A 133 4.12 -14.33 -12.70
C VAL A 133 4.36 -13.78 -14.10
N GLN A 134 3.37 -13.89 -15.00
CA GLN A 134 3.48 -13.38 -16.36
C GLN A 134 3.60 -11.84 -16.38
N ARG A 135 2.69 -11.16 -15.71
CA ARG A 135 2.66 -9.69 -15.66
C ARG A 135 3.87 -9.09 -14.96
N TRP A 136 4.39 -9.80 -13.93
CA TRP A 136 5.57 -9.33 -13.21
C TRP A 136 6.85 -9.49 -14.04
N ALA A 137 6.95 -10.57 -14.82
CA ALA A 137 8.04 -10.73 -15.79
C ALA A 137 8.01 -9.65 -16.89
N GLU A 138 6.83 -9.21 -17.33
CA GLU A 138 6.69 -8.06 -18.24
C GLU A 138 7.24 -6.77 -17.62
N LEU A 139 6.93 -6.51 -16.33
CA LEU A 139 7.47 -5.37 -15.60
C LEU A 139 9.00 -5.41 -15.53
N GLU A 140 9.59 -6.57 -15.24
CA GLU A 140 11.05 -6.73 -15.18
C GLU A 140 11.71 -6.52 -16.54
N ALA A 141 11.08 -6.96 -17.62
CA ALA A 141 11.61 -6.85 -18.98
C ALA A 141 11.44 -5.43 -19.56
N THR A 142 10.33 -4.76 -19.26
CA THR A 142 9.95 -3.50 -19.95
C THR A 142 10.01 -2.26 -19.03
N GLY A 143 10.13 -2.46 -17.72
CA GLY A 143 10.02 -1.38 -16.72
C GLY A 143 8.58 -0.88 -16.53
N THR A 144 7.57 -1.54 -17.12
CA THR A 144 6.18 -1.10 -17.06
C THR A 144 5.25 -2.29 -16.83
N LEU A 145 4.31 -2.11 -15.89
CA LEU A 145 3.21 -3.06 -15.66
C LEU A 145 1.89 -2.39 -16.09
N ASP A 146 1.23 -2.95 -17.09
CA ASP A 146 -0.06 -2.46 -17.57
C ASP A 146 -1.20 -3.34 -17.02
N LEU A 147 -2.02 -2.76 -16.15
CA LEU A 147 -3.19 -3.38 -15.54
C LEU A 147 -4.47 -2.55 -15.78
N ARG A 148 -4.55 -1.85 -16.91
CA ARG A 148 -5.74 -1.06 -17.26
C ARG A 148 -7.02 -1.92 -17.33
N ASP A 149 -6.89 -3.16 -17.72
CA ASP A 149 -7.94 -4.17 -17.73
C ASP A 149 -8.48 -4.49 -16.31
N GLN A 150 -7.67 -4.29 -15.27
CA GLN A 150 -8.03 -4.52 -13.88
C GLN A 150 -8.50 -3.26 -13.15
N LEU A 151 -8.47 -2.09 -13.79
CA LEU A 151 -8.76 -0.82 -13.14
C LEU A 151 -10.18 -0.73 -12.53
N PRO A 152 -11.24 -1.24 -13.17
CA PRO A 152 -12.55 -1.29 -12.55
C PRO A 152 -12.55 -2.11 -11.26
N ARG A 153 -11.94 -3.27 -11.30
CA ARG A 153 -11.80 -4.17 -10.15
C ARG A 153 -10.99 -3.55 -9.02
N LEU A 154 -9.91 -2.84 -9.34
CA LEU A 154 -9.12 -2.07 -8.38
C LEU A 154 -9.96 -1.04 -7.62
N ARG A 155 -10.88 -0.37 -8.31
CA ARG A 155 -11.74 0.67 -7.72
C ARG A 155 -12.91 0.08 -6.93
N GLU A 156 -13.53 -0.97 -7.40
CA GLU A 156 -14.73 -1.56 -6.80
C GLU A 156 -14.40 -2.49 -5.63
N GLU A 157 -13.53 -3.48 -5.85
CA GLU A 157 -13.24 -4.51 -4.84
C GLU A 157 -12.36 -3.96 -3.70
N PHE A 158 -11.43 -3.08 -4.04
CA PHE A 158 -10.47 -2.61 -3.06
C PHE A 158 -10.81 -1.25 -2.45
N GLY A 159 -11.85 -0.57 -2.99
CA GLY A 159 -12.32 0.71 -2.46
C GLY A 159 -11.19 1.73 -2.31
N LEU A 160 -10.17 1.63 -3.17
CA LEU A 160 -9.03 2.54 -3.14
C LEU A 160 -9.44 3.89 -3.71
N SER A 161 -9.31 4.91 -2.88
CA SER A 161 -9.45 6.31 -3.26
C SER A 161 -8.09 6.98 -3.16
N LEU A 162 -7.84 7.94 -4.03
CA LEU A 162 -6.60 8.71 -4.05
C LEU A 162 -6.83 10.07 -3.40
N ILE A 163 -5.90 10.47 -2.56
CA ILE A 163 -5.81 11.83 -2.03
C ILE A 163 -4.38 12.29 -2.24
N HIS A 164 -4.22 13.42 -2.93
CA HIS A 164 -2.94 14.10 -2.95
C HIS A 164 -2.80 14.91 -1.66
N ILE A 165 -1.75 14.63 -0.89
CA ILE A 165 -1.37 15.46 0.25
C ILE A 165 -0.22 16.33 -0.22
N SER A 166 -0.53 17.58 -0.57
CA SER A 166 0.49 18.61 -0.60
C SER A 166 0.97 18.85 0.83
N GLU A 167 2.29 18.83 1.04
CA GLU A 167 2.83 19.20 2.34
C GLU A 167 2.36 20.62 2.70
N PRO A 168 1.97 20.84 3.97
CA PRO A 168 1.68 22.18 4.40
C PRO A 168 2.95 23.02 4.23
N THR A 169 2.90 24.03 3.37
CA THR A 169 3.93 25.07 3.31
C THR A 169 4.12 25.58 4.72
N ARG A 170 5.26 25.27 5.33
CA ARG A 170 5.61 25.88 6.63
C ARG A 170 5.64 27.38 6.43
N PRO A 171 4.96 28.16 7.30
CA PRO A 171 5.08 29.61 7.29
C PRO A 171 6.50 30.06 7.62
#